data_fd5d9e22e2c0ae591e7e81caf2fc04b4
#
_entry.id   fd5d9e22e2c0ae591e7e81caf2fc04b4
#
_cell.length_a   1.000
_cell.length_b   1.000
_cell.length_c   1.000
_cell.angle_alpha   90.00
_cell.angle_beta   90.00
_cell.angle_gamma   90.00
#
_symmetry.space_group_name_H-M   'P 1'
#
loop_
_entity.id
_entity.type
_entity.pdbx_description
1 polymer ?
#
loop_
_entity_poly.entity_id
_entity_poly.type
_entity_poly.pdbx_seq_one_letter_code
_entity_poly.pdbx_strand_id
1 'polypeptide(L)'
;MALDLQFDLSGRLWIAGAQQGAYCYDFGSHQLKLYSHHGEQPSSLSSNGVNSIELDEEGRLWFCLAETGLDLYRPEHDDFLHFDEAHNGLLSNCVYGACALSSKQLLVITDKGFSCLDLTKGAFRNVDVRSGLPLSAINQKALYKTSDHQIFIGGIDGLVSFTADDLNHIHTSCRLFPYKLFVNDREVKVGDDTGLLNQTLAQTHRITLSAEHTMFSILYALTDYMPQSQPELRYKLEHFQEGWNTLRGGRMIT
;
A
#
# COMPACT_ATOMS: atom_id res chain seq x y z
N MET A 1 11.09 20.05 -20.36
CA MET A 1 11.58 18.74 -20.86
C MET A 1 10.40 17.78 -20.81
N ALA A 2 10.11 17.07 -21.93
CA ALA A 2 9.10 16.01 -21.93
C ALA A 2 9.72 14.74 -21.30
N LEU A 3 8.97 14.10 -20.43
CA LEU A 3 9.40 12.87 -19.74
C LEU A 3 8.69 11.65 -20.30
N ASP A 4 7.43 11.81 -20.76
CA ASP A 4 6.63 10.70 -21.24
C ASP A 4 5.60 11.15 -22.27
N LEU A 5 5.12 10.22 -23.10
CA LEU A 5 4.14 10.45 -24.15
C LEU A 5 3.10 9.33 -24.13
N GLN A 6 1.83 9.69 -24.10
CA GLN A 6 0.73 8.73 -24.10
C GLN A 6 -0.40 9.18 -25.03
N PHE A 7 -0.88 8.29 -25.89
CA PHE A 7 -2.11 8.53 -26.63
C PHE A 7 -3.32 8.10 -25.79
N ASP A 8 -4.38 8.90 -25.81
CA ASP A 8 -5.67 8.48 -25.27
C ASP A 8 -6.52 7.76 -26.33
N LEU A 9 -7.67 7.21 -25.91
CA LEU A 9 -8.59 6.52 -26.83
C LEU A 9 -9.20 7.41 -27.90
N SER A 10 -9.16 8.74 -27.72
CA SER A 10 -9.64 9.72 -28.71
C SER A 10 -8.55 10.09 -29.73
N GLY A 11 -7.34 9.53 -29.61
CA GLY A 11 -6.19 9.82 -30.47
C GLY A 11 -5.49 11.14 -30.14
N ARG A 12 -5.76 11.77 -28.99
CA ARG A 12 -5.03 12.94 -28.50
C ARG A 12 -3.71 12.50 -27.89
N LEU A 13 -2.67 13.29 -28.08
CA LEU A 13 -1.34 13.04 -27.50
C LEU A 13 -1.19 13.81 -26.18
N TRP A 14 -0.97 13.08 -25.11
CA TRP A 14 -0.61 13.61 -23.81
C TRP A 14 0.91 13.59 -23.62
N ILE A 15 1.45 14.66 -23.07
CA ILE A 15 2.89 14.88 -22.93
C ILE A 15 3.16 15.22 -21.45
N ALA A 16 3.89 14.37 -20.75
CA ALA A 16 4.31 14.61 -19.38
C ALA A 16 5.47 15.61 -19.33
N GLY A 17 5.31 16.71 -18.62
CA GLY A 17 6.32 17.73 -18.42
C GLY A 17 7.00 17.64 -17.06
N ALA A 18 8.33 17.78 -17.04
CA ALA A 18 9.12 17.68 -15.81
C ALA A 18 8.76 18.72 -14.73
N GLN A 19 8.30 19.90 -15.13
CA GLN A 19 8.02 21.04 -14.21
C GLN A 19 6.91 21.97 -14.72
N GLN A 20 6.22 21.61 -15.78
CA GLN A 20 5.23 22.49 -16.43
C GLN A 20 3.83 21.89 -16.44
N GLY A 21 3.62 20.76 -15.82
CA GLY A 21 2.40 19.99 -15.87
C GLY A 21 2.34 19.07 -17.08
N ALA A 22 1.16 18.85 -17.63
CA ALA A 22 0.92 18.00 -18.78
C ALA A 22 0.31 18.78 -19.94
N TYR A 23 0.71 18.45 -21.15
CA TYR A 23 0.13 19.00 -22.37
C TYR A 23 -0.73 17.94 -23.05
N CYS A 24 -1.86 18.35 -23.58
CA CYS A 24 -2.72 17.54 -24.45
C CYS A 24 -2.78 18.18 -25.83
N TYR A 25 -2.31 17.46 -26.85
CA TYR A 25 -2.40 17.91 -28.24
C TYR A 25 -3.47 17.11 -28.98
N ASP A 26 -4.42 17.83 -29.56
CA ASP A 26 -5.49 17.28 -30.41
C ASP A 26 -5.12 17.46 -31.87
N PHE A 27 -4.90 16.36 -32.58
CA PHE A 27 -4.55 16.37 -34.00
C PHE A 27 -5.70 16.78 -34.90
N GLY A 28 -6.96 16.61 -34.46
CA GLY A 28 -8.14 16.99 -35.26
C GLY A 28 -8.39 18.50 -35.27
N SER A 29 -8.26 19.14 -34.12
CA SER A 29 -8.43 20.59 -33.96
C SER A 29 -7.14 21.39 -34.06
N HIS A 30 -5.99 20.73 -34.08
CA HIS A 30 -4.63 21.31 -33.96
C HIS A 30 -4.45 22.19 -32.71
N GLN A 31 -5.16 21.88 -31.64
CA GLN A 31 -5.07 22.61 -30.36
C GLN A 31 -4.14 21.94 -29.40
N LEU A 32 -3.35 22.77 -28.71
CA LEU A 32 -2.51 22.35 -27.56
C LEU A 32 -3.09 22.96 -26.29
N LYS A 33 -3.47 22.11 -25.34
CA LYS A 33 -3.94 22.51 -24.02
C LYS A 33 -2.93 22.15 -22.95
N LEU A 34 -2.67 23.09 -22.03
CA LEU A 34 -1.84 22.86 -20.86
C LEU A 34 -2.72 22.59 -19.64
N TYR A 35 -2.38 21.54 -18.92
CA TYR A 35 -2.90 21.22 -17.60
C TYR A 35 -1.78 21.41 -16.58
N SER A 36 -1.98 22.31 -15.64
CA SER A 36 -1.01 22.64 -14.61
C SER A 36 -1.64 22.75 -13.23
N HIS A 37 -0.80 22.73 -12.21
CA HIS A 37 -1.25 22.93 -10.84
C HIS A 37 -1.69 24.38 -10.63
N HIS A 38 -2.89 24.53 -10.06
CA HIS A 38 -3.46 25.82 -9.65
C HIS A 38 -3.96 25.68 -8.21
N GLY A 39 -3.27 26.28 -7.26
CA GLY A 39 -3.57 26.16 -5.83
C GLY A 39 -4.98 26.60 -5.42
N GLU A 40 -5.63 27.45 -6.20
CA GLU A 40 -7.02 27.88 -5.98
C GLU A 40 -8.07 26.93 -6.57
N GLN A 41 -7.65 25.94 -7.37
CA GLN A 41 -8.52 24.93 -8.00
C GLN A 41 -8.14 23.53 -7.51
N PRO A 42 -8.80 23.01 -6.47
CA PRO A 42 -8.44 21.72 -5.88
C PRO A 42 -8.52 20.53 -6.85
N SER A 43 -9.28 20.67 -7.94
CA SER A 43 -9.39 19.63 -8.99
C SER A 43 -8.44 19.85 -10.16
N SER A 44 -7.54 20.85 -10.13
CA SER A 44 -6.45 20.98 -11.09
C SER A 44 -5.42 19.87 -10.90
N LEU A 45 -4.47 19.70 -11.82
CA LEU A 45 -3.34 18.79 -11.63
C LEU A 45 -2.65 19.08 -10.28
N SER A 46 -2.39 18.05 -9.45
CA SER A 46 -1.93 18.28 -8.07
C SER A 46 -0.47 18.74 -7.97
N SER A 47 0.35 18.54 -9.03
CA SER A 47 1.72 19.06 -9.18
C SER A 47 2.07 19.28 -10.64
N ASN A 48 3.02 20.18 -10.88
CA ASN A 48 3.58 20.42 -12.22
C ASN A 48 4.68 19.42 -12.62
N GLY A 49 5.15 18.57 -11.71
CA GLY A 49 6.13 17.52 -11.97
C GLY A 49 5.45 16.21 -12.38
N VAL A 50 5.25 15.97 -13.67
CA VAL A 50 4.65 14.74 -14.18
C VAL A 50 5.74 13.79 -14.66
N ASN A 51 5.93 12.66 -13.97
CA ASN A 51 6.95 11.67 -14.30
C ASN A 51 6.53 10.76 -15.47
N SER A 52 5.27 10.30 -15.46
CA SER A 52 4.72 9.45 -16.53
C SER A 52 3.20 9.57 -16.61
N ILE A 53 2.64 9.12 -17.73
CA ILE A 53 1.21 9.05 -18.00
C ILE A 53 0.89 7.63 -18.44
N GLU A 54 -0.09 6.99 -17.83
CA GLU A 54 -0.53 5.64 -18.15
C GLU A 54 -1.98 5.65 -18.63
N LEU A 55 -2.24 4.89 -19.69
CA LEU A 55 -3.60 4.58 -20.16
C LEU A 55 -3.96 3.17 -19.69
N ASP A 56 -4.97 3.04 -18.85
CA ASP A 56 -5.42 1.72 -18.41
C ASP A 56 -6.35 1.02 -19.42
N GLU A 57 -6.73 -0.21 -19.12
CA GLU A 57 -7.54 -1.06 -20.00
C GLU A 57 -8.97 -0.52 -20.25
N GLU A 58 -9.46 0.37 -19.35
CA GLU A 58 -10.76 1.06 -19.48
C GLU A 58 -10.63 2.44 -20.17
N GLY A 59 -9.42 2.81 -20.57
CA GLY A 59 -9.12 4.08 -21.24
C GLY A 59 -9.01 5.28 -20.30
N ARG A 60 -8.83 5.05 -19.00
CA ARG A 60 -8.59 6.11 -18.02
C ARG A 60 -7.13 6.51 -18.06
N LEU A 61 -6.87 7.82 -17.97
CA LEU A 61 -5.52 8.38 -17.93
C LEU A 61 -5.09 8.66 -16.50
N TRP A 62 -3.95 8.09 -16.12
CA TRP A 62 -3.32 8.22 -14.82
C TRP A 62 -2.03 9.00 -14.95
N PHE A 63 -1.86 10.01 -14.12
CA PHE A 63 -0.69 10.90 -14.10
C PHE A 63 0.13 10.60 -12.85
N CYS A 64 1.35 10.11 -13.05
CA CYS A 64 2.29 9.79 -11.98
C CYS A 64 3.11 11.03 -11.65
N LEU A 65 3.00 11.54 -10.42
CA LEU A 65 3.56 12.82 -10.03
C LEU A 65 4.80 12.66 -9.15
N ALA A 66 5.70 13.63 -9.23
CA ALA A 66 6.98 13.58 -8.54
C ALA A 66 6.84 13.75 -7.01
N GLU A 67 5.81 14.47 -6.53
CA GLU A 67 5.75 14.90 -5.12
C GLU A 67 4.34 14.78 -4.50
N THR A 68 3.29 14.63 -5.30
CA THR A 68 1.90 14.72 -4.83
C THR A 68 1.09 13.45 -5.02
N GLY A 69 1.70 12.39 -5.55
CA GLY A 69 1.06 11.08 -5.71
C GLY A 69 0.60 10.78 -7.12
N LEU A 70 -0.64 10.39 -7.27
CA LEU A 70 -1.24 9.90 -8.51
C LEU A 70 -2.53 10.67 -8.80
N ASP A 71 -2.69 11.17 -10.02
CA ASP A 71 -3.89 11.86 -10.47
C ASP A 71 -4.60 11.06 -11.55
N LEU A 72 -5.92 10.94 -11.43
CA LEU A 72 -6.80 10.39 -12.45
C LEU A 72 -7.49 11.52 -13.19
N TYR A 73 -7.29 11.62 -14.51
CA TYR A 73 -8.03 12.56 -15.35
C TYR A 73 -9.48 12.14 -15.54
N ARG A 74 -10.40 13.07 -15.35
CA ARG A 74 -11.84 12.87 -15.54
C ARG A 74 -12.32 13.70 -16.75
N PRO A 75 -12.46 13.08 -17.94
CA PRO A 75 -12.76 13.80 -19.16
C PRO A 75 -14.13 14.49 -19.15
N GLU A 76 -15.10 13.98 -18.40
CA GLU A 76 -16.45 14.54 -18.26
C GLU A 76 -16.49 15.87 -17.49
N HIS A 77 -15.49 16.11 -16.64
CA HIS A 77 -15.35 17.35 -15.86
C HIS A 77 -14.16 18.18 -16.33
N ASP A 78 -13.28 17.57 -17.15
CA ASP A 78 -12.03 18.16 -17.60
C ASP A 78 -11.11 18.57 -16.42
N ASP A 79 -11.05 17.70 -15.39
CA ASP A 79 -10.35 17.90 -14.11
C ASP A 79 -9.68 16.62 -13.63
N PHE A 80 -9.11 16.63 -12.40
CA PHE A 80 -8.37 15.52 -11.83
C PHE A 80 -8.90 15.09 -10.46
N LEU A 81 -8.88 13.78 -10.22
CA LEU A 81 -9.07 13.17 -8.92
C LEU A 81 -7.70 12.73 -8.37
N HIS A 82 -7.39 13.09 -7.12
CA HIS A 82 -6.09 12.91 -6.51
C HIS A 82 -6.05 11.69 -5.57
N PHE A 83 -4.90 10.98 -5.60
CA PHE A 83 -4.60 9.88 -4.69
C PHE A 83 -3.22 10.11 -4.08
N ASP A 84 -3.14 10.18 -2.76
CA ASP A 84 -1.93 10.48 -2.03
C ASP A 84 -1.71 9.56 -0.81
N GLU A 85 -0.57 9.76 -0.15
CA GLU A 85 -0.18 9.01 1.06
C GLU A 85 -1.14 9.29 2.23
N ALA A 86 -1.55 10.55 2.41
CA ALA A 86 -2.29 10.99 3.60
C ALA A 86 -3.78 10.61 3.57
N HIS A 87 -4.42 10.70 2.40
CA HIS A 87 -5.87 10.55 2.28
C HIS A 87 -6.30 9.17 1.76
N ASN A 88 -5.49 8.54 0.91
CA ASN A 88 -5.86 7.31 0.24
C ASN A 88 -4.99 6.11 0.63
N GLY A 89 -3.87 6.36 1.34
CA GLY A 89 -2.96 5.31 1.78
C GLY A 89 -2.01 4.79 0.68
N LEU A 90 -1.69 5.63 -0.31
CA LEU A 90 -0.60 5.38 -1.25
C LEU A 90 0.72 5.24 -0.47
N LEU A 91 1.63 4.38 -0.90
CA LEU A 91 2.89 4.11 -0.19
C LEU A 91 3.82 5.33 -0.10
N SER A 92 3.82 6.15 -1.15
CA SER A 92 4.58 7.40 -1.22
C SER A 92 4.00 8.34 -2.26
N ASN A 93 4.11 9.63 -2.03
CA ASN A 93 3.72 10.68 -2.97
C ASN A 93 4.70 10.85 -4.14
N CYS A 94 5.89 10.23 -4.08
CA CYS A 94 6.84 10.22 -5.19
C CYS A 94 6.55 9.01 -6.09
N VAL A 95 5.74 9.22 -7.15
CA VAL A 95 5.32 8.17 -8.08
C VAL A 95 6.17 8.19 -9.34
N TYR A 96 6.81 7.06 -9.63
CA TYR A 96 7.70 6.91 -10.79
C TYR A 96 7.00 6.42 -12.05
N GLY A 97 5.91 5.67 -11.88
CA GLY A 97 5.15 5.11 -12.99
C GLY A 97 4.00 4.25 -12.50
N ALA A 98 3.12 3.90 -13.42
CA ALA A 98 2.01 2.99 -13.16
C ALA A 98 1.85 2.02 -14.33
N CYS A 99 1.16 0.89 -14.12
CA CYS A 99 0.64 0.05 -15.19
C CYS A 99 -0.63 -0.67 -14.76
N ALA A 100 -1.55 -0.84 -15.69
CA ALA A 100 -2.76 -1.61 -15.45
C ALA A 100 -2.42 -3.10 -15.27
N LEU A 101 -2.79 -3.69 -14.14
CA LEU A 101 -2.71 -5.13 -13.92
C LEU A 101 -3.91 -5.84 -14.55
N SER A 102 -5.06 -5.20 -14.47
CA SER A 102 -6.34 -5.62 -15.03
C SER A 102 -7.28 -4.40 -15.09
N SER A 103 -8.48 -4.56 -15.64
CA SER A 103 -9.53 -3.54 -15.62
C SER A 103 -9.92 -3.05 -14.20
N LYS A 104 -9.54 -3.81 -13.15
CA LYS A 104 -9.87 -3.52 -11.74
C LYS A 104 -8.69 -3.20 -10.86
N GLN A 105 -7.47 -3.32 -11.36
CA GLN A 105 -6.25 -3.15 -10.55
C GLN A 105 -5.21 -2.35 -11.31
N LEU A 106 -4.65 -1.35 -10.65
CA LEU A 106 -3.53 -0.53 -11.13
C LEU A 106 -2.32 -0.73 -10.21
N LEU A 107 -1.16 -1.07 -10.78
CA LEU A 107 0.11 -1.07 -10.09
C LEU A 107 0.71 0.32 -10.18
N VAL A 108 1.16 0.85 -9.05
CA VAL A 108 1.76 2.18 -8.92
C VAL A 108 3.14 2.03 -8.29
N ILE A 109 4.16 2.44 -9.00
CA ILE A 109 5.56 2.35 -8.54
C ILE A 109 5.97 3.66 -7.90
N THR A 110 6.56 3.57 -6.71
CA THR A 110 7.02 4.71 -5.92
C THR A 110 8.50 4.56 -5.55
N ASP A 111 9.09 5.60 -5.00
CA ASP A 111 10.46 5.57 -4.45
C ASP A 111 10.64 4.60 -3.29
N LYS A 112 9.57 4.28 -2.55
CA LYS A 112 9.58 3.38 -1.38
C LYS A 112 9.21 1.93 -1.72
N GLY A 113 8.71 1.65 -2.93
CA GLY A 113 8.21 0.35 -3.33
C GLY A 113 7.07 0.47 -4.33
N PHE A 114 6.06 -0.39 -4.23
CA PHE A 114 4.89 -0.28 -5.08
C PHE A 114 3.57 -0.42 -4.32
N SER A 115 2.53 0.17 -4.88
CA SER A 115 1.15 0.10 -4.41
C SER A 115 0.26 -0.53 -5.47
N CYS A 116 -0.62 -1.44 -5.07
CA CYS A 116 -1.66 -1.98 -5.93
C CYS A 116 -3.00 -1.33 -5.54
N LEU A 117 -3.55 -0.51 -6.44
CA LEU A 117 -4.85 0.13 -6.27
C LEU A 117 -5.96 -0.82 -6.74
N ASP A 118 -6.87 -1.17 -5.84
CA ASP A 118 -8.14 -1.81 -6.19
C ASP A 118 -9.12 -0.71 -6.65
N LEU A 119 -9.35 -0.65 -7.94
CA LEU A 119 -10.19 0.38 -8.58
C LEU A 119 -11.67 0.27 -8.22
N THR A 120 -12.10 -0.88 -7.69
CA THR A 120 -13.49 -1.08 -7.23
C THR A 120 -13.73 -0.56 -5.83
N LYS A 121 -12.70 -0.56 -4.99
CA LYS A 121 -12.75 -0.15 -3.58
C LYS A 121 -12.09 1.20 -3.31
N GLY A 122 -11.26 1.68 -4.25
CA GLY A 122 -10.43 2.87 -4.06
C GLY A 122 -9.35 2.70 -2.97
N ALA A 123 -8.91 1.46 -2.71
CA ALA A 123 -8.00 1.13 -1.62
C ALA A 123 -6.66 0.62 -2.15
N PHE A 124 -5.57 1.06 -1.53
CA PHE A 124 -4.21 0.62 -1.83
C PHE A 124 -3.77 -0.55 -0.96
N ARG A 125 -3.04 -1.48 -1.58
CA ARG A 125 -2.23 -2.49 -0.91
C ARG A 125 -0.77 -2.22 -1.25
N ASN A 126 0.06 -2.01 -0.24
CA ASN A 126 1.44 -1.55 -0.38
C ASN A 126 2.45 -2.68 -0.20
N VAL A 127 3.56 -2.63 -0.95
CA VAL A 127 4.74 -3.48 -0.80
C VAL A 127 5.98 -2.58 -0.80
N ASP A 128 6.58 -2.42 0.38
CA ASP A 128 7.75 -1.57 0.60
C ASP A 128 9.04 -2.33 0.28
N VAL A 129 10.03 -1.70 -0.32
CA VAL A 129 11.36 -2.29 -0.59
C VAL A 129 12.04 -2.82 0.67
N ARG A 130 11.82 -2.19 1.83
CA ARG A 130 12.37 -2.62 3.12
C ARG A 130 11.75 -3.89 3.68
N SER A 131 10.71 -4.43 3.06
CA SER A 131 9.87 -5.49 3.60
C SER A 131 9.90 -6.78 2.80
N GLY A 132 10.95 -6.98 2.03
CA GLY A 132 11.16 -8.23 1.31
C GLY A 132 11.10 -8.11 -0.21
N LEU A 133 10.94 -6.92 -0.76
CA LEU A 133 11.26 -6.72 -2.17
C LEU A 133 12.78 -6.86 -2.31
N PRO A 134 13.31 -7.72 -3.20
CA PRO A 134 14.75 -7.93 -3.34
C PRO A 134 15.43 -6.81 -4.16
N LEU A 135 15.06 -5.56 -3.86
CA LEU A 135 15.62 -4.33 -4.45
C LEU A 135 15.87 -3.34 -3.32
N SER A 136 17.01 -2.68 -3.30
CA SER A 136 17.32 -1.63 -2.32
C SER A 136 16.68 -0.29 -2.66
N ALA A 137 16.49 -0.02 -3.95
CA ALA A 137 15.75 1.13 -4.46
C ALA A 137 15.23 0.84 -5.88
N ILE A 138 14.10 1.45 -6.23
CA ILE A 138 13.51 1.35 -7.57
C ILE A 138 13.99 2.53 -8.42
N ASN A 139 14.30 2.26 -9.68
CA ASN A 139 14.69 3.30 -10.63
C ASN A 139 13.45 3.93 -11.28
N GLN A 140 13.53 5.24 -11.55
CA GLN A 140 12.50 5.92 -12.34
C GLN A 140 12.37 5.28 -13.72
N LYS A 141 11.12 5.14 -14.21
CA LYS A 141 10.81 4.56 -15.54
C LYS A 141 11.29 3.10 -15.74
N ALA A 142 11.68 2.42 -14.69
CA ALA A 142 12.08 1.03 -14.75
C ALA A 142 10.90 0.07 -14.49
N LEU A 143 9.77 0.35 -15.12
CA LEU A 143 8.56 -0.47 -15.08
C LEU A 143 8.21 -0.89 -16.51
N TYR A 144 8.01 -2.18 -16.72
CA TYR A 144 7.56 -2.71 -18.00
C TYR A 144 6.60 -3.87 -17.81
N LYS A 145 5.47 -3.85 -18.52
CA LYS A 145 4.51 -4.96 -18.59
C LYS A 145 4.56 -5.56 -20.00
N THR A 146 4.80 -6.85 -20.07
CA THR A 146 4.80 -7.58 -21.34
C THR A 146 3.38 -7.92 -21.80
N SER A 147 3.23 -8.32 -23.08
CA SER A 147 1.94 -8.75 -23.64
C SER A 147 1.36 -10.01 -22.99
N ASP A 148 2.20 -10.85 -22.40
CA ASP A 148 1.83 -12.02 -21.59
C ASP A 148 1.65 -11.73 -20.10
N HIS A 149 1.46 -10.43 -19.77
CA HIS A 149 1.16 -9.93 -18.43
C HIS A 149 2.27 -10.12 -17.37
N GLN A 150 3.50 -10.41 -17.81
CA GLN A 150 4.65 -10.39 -16.92
C GLN A 150 5.05 -8.92 -16.63
N ILE A 151 5.28 -8.61 -15.37
CA ILE A 151 5.68 -7.27 -14.91
C ILE A 151 7.15 -7.32 -14.52
N PHE A 152 7.90 -6.31 -14.94
CA PHE A 152 9.32 -6.13 -14.62
C PHE A 152 9.51 -4.79 -13.93
N ILE A 153 10.18 -4.79 -12.79
CA ILE A 153 10.58 -3.58 -12.04
C ILE A 153 12.09 -3.61 -11.86
N GLY A 154 12.76 -2.58 -12.36
CA GLY A 154 14.21 -2.43 -12.23
C GLY A 154 14.57 -1.57 -11.02
N GLY A 155 15.63 -1.98 -10.33
CA GLY A 155 16.23 -1.25 -9.23
C GLY A 155 17.73 -1.11 -9.39
N ILE A 156 18.38 -0.48 -8.40
CA ILE A 156 19.85 -0.22 -8.44
C ILE A 156 20.64 -1.53 -8.46
N ASP A 157 20.17 -2.55 -7.79
CA ASP A 157 20.86 -3.81 -7.53
C ASP A 157 20.23 -5.02 -8.23
N GLY A 158 19.24 -4.79 -9.11
CA GLY A 158 18.66 -5.91 -9.84
C GLY A 158 17.33 -5.63 -10.51
N LEU A 159 16.67 -6.71 -10.89
CA LEU A 159 15.38 -6.74 -11.55
C LEU A 159 14.47 -7.71 -10.82
N VAL A 160 13.24 -7.28 -10.55
CA VAL A 160 12.17 -8.15 -10.05
C VAL A 160 11.18 -8.38 -11.16
N SER A 161 10.69 -9.62 -11.28
CA SER A 161 9.58 -9.94 -12.17
C SER A 161 8.51 -10.75 -11.43
N PHE A 162 7.25 -10.45 -11.75
CA PHE A 162 6.07 -11.12 -11.18
C PHE A 162 4.86 -10.94 -12.11
N THR A 163 3.80 -11.66 -11.83
CA THR A 163 2.50 -11.51 -12.47
C THR A 163 1.49 -10.87 -11.51
N ALA A 164 0.34 -10.44 -12.02
CA ALA A 164 -0.75 -9.97 -11.16
C ALA A 164 -1.24 -11.06 -10.19
N ASP A 165 -1.18 -12.32 -10.59
CA ASP A 165 -1.56 -13.47 -9.75
C ASP A 165 -0.60 -13.67 -8.58
N ASP A 166 0.70 -13.48 -8.79
CA ASP A 166 1.69 -13.53 -7.69
C ASP A 166 1.37 -12.51 -6.61
N LEU A 167 0.93 -11.30 -6.99
CA LEU A 167 0.51 -10.27 -6.04
C LEU A 167 -0.75 -10.68 -5.25
N ASN A 168 -1.67 -11.41 -5.88
CA ASN A 168 -2.90 -11.86 -5.21
C ASN A 168 -2.63 -13.03 -4.25
N HIS A 169 -1.58 -13.81 -4.48
CA HIS A 169 -1.17 -14.95 -3.66
C HIS A 169 -0.22 -14.59 -2.52
N ILE A 170 0.17 -13.31 -2.35
CA ILE A 170 0.81 -12.84 -1.11
C ILE A 170 -0.24 -12.86 0.02
N HIS A 171 -0.81 -14.02 0.30
CA HIS A 171 -1.58 -14.27 1.50
C HIS A 171 -0.60 -14.59 2.62
N THR A 172 -0.30 -13.62 3.42
CA THR A 172 0.28 -13.86 4.72
C THR A 172 -0.77 -14.58 5.56
N SER A 173 -0.68 -15.90 5.64
CA SER A 173 -1.41 -16.64 6.66
C SER A 173 -0.76 -16.32 8.00
N CYS A 174 -1.03 -15.13 8.50
CA CYS A 174 -0.56 -14.70 9.80
C CYS A 174 -1.28 -15.52 10.87
N ARG A 175 -0.53 -16.31 11.64
CA ARG A 175 -1.04 -16.96 12.84
C ARG A 175 -0.60 -16.16 14.05
N LEU A 176 -1.57 -15.84 14.87
CA LEU A 176 -1.36 -15.23 16.16
C LEU A 176 -1.29 -16.32 17.23
N PHE A 177 -0.26 -16.33 18.05
CA PHE A 177 -0.22 -17.21 19.22
C PHE A 177 0.36 -16.51 20.44
N PRO A 178 -0.24 -16.76 21.60
CA PRO A 178 0.30 -16.27 22.86
C PRO A 178 1.59 -17.05 23.20
N TYR A 179 2.63 -16.34 23.62
CA TYR A 179 3.91 -17.01 23.97
C TYR A 179 4.42 -16.70 25.38
N LYS A 180 3.97 -15.59 26.01
CA LYS A 180 4.27 -15.27 27.39
C LYS A 180 3.03 -14.78 28.12
N LEU A 181 2.88 -15.21 29.37
CA LEU A 181 1.90 -14.76 30.32
C LEU A 181 2.60 -14.06 31.48
N PHE A 182 2.10 -12.90 31.86
CA PHE A 182 2.47 -12.22 33.09
C PHE A 182 1.24 -12.11 33.99
N VAL A 183 1.43 -12.33 35.25
CA VAL A 183 0.40 -12.14 36.29
C VAL A 183 1.03 -11.35 37.43
N ASN A 184 0.38 -10.22 37.76
CA ASN A 184 0.90 -9.25 38.75
C ASN A 184 2.36 -8.87 38.45
N ASP A 185 2.69 -8.53 37.19
CA ASP A 185 4.02 -8.18 36.66
C ASP A 185 5.07 -9.28 36.71
N ARG A 186 4.74 -10.49 37.11
CA ARG A 186 5.64 -11.64 37.12
C ARG A 186 5.38 -12.56 35.94
N GLU A 187 6.46 -12.92 35.21
CA GLU A 187 6.36 -13.90 34.13
C GLU A 187 6.01 -15.28 34.69
N VAL A 188 4.95 -15.89 34.20
CA VAL A 188 4.51 -17.24 34.56
C VAL A 188 5.17 -18.24 33.61
N LYS A 189 5.86 -19.23 34.17
CA LYS A 189 6.52 -20.31 33.43
C LYS A 189 5.84 -21.65 33.66
N VAL A 190 6.01 -22.55 32.70
CA VAL A 190 5.49 -23.92 32.82
C VAL A 190 6.11 -24.60 34.05
N GLY A 191 5.26 -25.10 34.95
CA GLY A 191 5.68 -25.82 36.15
C GLY A 191 6.29 -24.96 37.24
N ASP A 192 6.11 -23.65 37.23
CA ASP A 192 6.53 -22.77 38.32
C ASP A 192 5.62 -22.87 39.56
N ASP A 193 5.98 -22.12 40.61
CA ASP A 193 5.29 -22.10 41.88
C ASP A 193 3.88 -21.54 41.82
N THR A 194 3.50 -20.87 40.75
CA THR A 194 2.13 -20.34 40.53
C THR A 194 1.14 -21.45 40.16
N GLY A 195 1.62 -22.54 39.55
CA GLY A 195 0.77 -23.63 39.07
C GLY A 195 -0.22 -23.26 37.96
N LEU A 196 -0.08 -22.06 37.37
CA LEU A 196 -0.99 -21.56 36.36
C LEU A 196 -0.81 -22.19 34.99
N LEU A 197 0.41 -22.67 34.68
CA LEU A 197 0.73 -23.29 33.38
C LEU A 197 1.34 -24.67 33.58
N ASN A 198 0.66 -25.71 33.09
CA ASN A 198 1.16 -27.09 33.04
C ASN A 198 1.79 -27.45 31.70
N GLN A 199 1.58 -26.60 30.68
CA GLN A 199 2.09 -26.74 29.31
C GLN A 199 2.34 -25.35 28.72
N THR A 200 2.95 -25.28 27.55
CA THR A 200 3.22 -23.98 26.89
C THR A 200 1.95 -23.19 26.71
N LEU A 201 2.03 -21.87 26.80
CA LEU A 201 0.88 -21.00 26.67
C LEU A 201 0.12 -21.20 25.34
N ALA A 202 0.86 -21.46 24.25
CA ALA A 202 0.30 -21.74 22.93
C ALA A 202 -0.55 -23.04 22.88
N GLN A 203 -0.32 -23.98 23.80
CA GLN A 203 -1.06 -25.23 23.92
C GLN A 203 -2.14 -25.17 25.03
N THR A 204 -2.15 -24.10 25.81
CA THR A 204 -3.07 -23.96 26.94
C THR A 204 -4.38 -23.33 26.47
N HIS A 205 -5.48 -24.08 26.59
CA HIS A 205 -6.80 -23.63 26.20
C HIS A 205 -7.57 -22.88 27.32
N ARG A 206 -7.10 -23.04 28.57
CA ARG A 206 -7.79 -22.45 29.73
C ARG A 206 -6.79 -22.14 30.82
N ILE A 207 -6.86 -20.93 31.34
CA ILE A 207 -6.12 -20.47 32.52
C ILE A 207 -7.14 -20.01 33.55
N THR A 208 -7.00 -20.44 34.80
CA THR A 208 -7.88 -20.03 35.88
C THR A 208 -7.10 -19.08 36.79
N LEU A 209 -7.56 -17.84 36.87
CA LEU A 209 -7.01 -16.83 37.75
C LEU A 209 -7.85 -16.73 39.03
N SER A 210 -7.22 -16.53 40.18
CA SER A 210 -7.87 -16.25 41.44
C SER A 210 -8.09 -14.74 41.65
N ALA A 211 -8.84 -14.36 42.68
CA ALA A 211 -9.08 -12.94 43.00
C ALA A 211 -7.80 -12.17 43.39
N GLU A 212 -6.74 -12.86 43.75
CA GLU A 212 -5.44 -12.26 44.07
C GLU A 212 -4.64 -11.84 42.78
N HIS A 213 -5.01 -12.39 41.63
CA HIS A 213 -4.44 -12.06 40.34
C HIS A 213 -5.15 -10.85 39.74
N THR A 214 -4.76 -9.66 40.18
CA THR A 214 -5.43 -8.39 39.86
C THR A 214 -5.09 -7.87 38.48
N MET A 215 -3.96 -8.27 37.91
CA MET A 215 -3.50 -7.85 36.59
C MET A 215 -2.88 -9.05 35.86
N PHE A 216 -3.20 -9.18 34.57
CA PHE A 216 -2.52 -10.12 33.70
C PHE A 216 -2.21 -9.49 32.35
N SER A 217 -1.10 -9.90 31.77
CA SER A 217 -0.69 -9.46 30.42
C SER A 217 -0.28 -10.66 29.59
N ILE A 218 -0.67 -10.66 28.33
CA ILE A 218 -0.32 -11.71 27.38
C ILE A 218 0.50 -11.10 26.24
N LEU A 219 1.70 -11.64 26.01
CA LEU A 219 2.49 -11.33 24.82
C LEU A 219 2.15 -12.30 23.70
N TYR A 220 1.96 -11.72 22.52
CA TYR A 220 1.63 -12.45 21.30
C TYR A 220 2.77 -12.40 20.30
N ALA A 221 3.01 -13.51 19.63
CA ALA A 221 3.84 -13.59 18.44
C ALA A 221 2.98 -13.82 17.20
N LEU A 222 3.44 -13.24 16.10
CA LEU A 222 2.84 -13.39 14.76
C LEU A 222 3.80 -14.22 13.91
N THR A 223 3.28 -15.16 13.13
CA THR A 223 4.09 -15.91 12.14
C THR A 223 4.30 -15.13 10.86
N ASP A 224 3.96 -13.86 10.85
CA ASP A 224 4.22 -13.01 9.71
C ASP A 224 5.68 -12.56 9.74
N TYR A 225 6.46 -13.09 8.80
CA TYR A 225 7.85 -12.70 8.59
C TYR A 225 7.99 -11.50 7.64
N MET A 226 6.85 -10.96 7.14
CA MET A 226 6.84 -9.73 6.36
C MET A 226 6.89 -8.52 7.30
N PRO A 227 7.97 -7.72 7.31
CA PRO A 227 8.13 -6.59 8.23
C PRO A 227 7.07 -5.48 8.06
N GLN A 228 6.26 -5.55 7.01
CA GLN A 228 5.30 -4.50 6.62
C GLN A 228 3.94 -4.64 7.24
N SER A 229 3.51 -5.83 7.56
CA SER A 229 2.26 -5.96 8.25
C SER A 229 2.49 -5.61 9.72
N GLN A 230 2.24 -4.36 10.10
CA GLN A 230 1.86 -4.08 11.47
C GLN A 230 0.37 -4.42 11.56
N PRO A 231 0.01 -5.69 11.79
CA PRO A 231 -1.39 -6.06 11.85
C PRO A 231 -2.02 -5.34 13.02
N GLU A 232 -3.16 -4.76 12.76
CA GLU A 232 -3.98 -4.20 13.79
C GLU A 232 -4.59 -5.35 14.59
N LEU A 233 -4.10 -5.55 15.80
CA LEU A 233 -4.66 -6.54 16.72
C LEU A 233 -5.89 -5.96 17.40
N ARG A 234 -6.99 -6.69 17.36
CA ARG A 234 -8.18 -6.37 18.11
C ARG A 234 -8.39 -7.40 19.21
N TYR A 235 -8.67 -6.94 20.40
CA TYR A 235 -8.97 -7.79 21.53
C TYR A 235 -10.16 -7.29 22.32
N LYS A 236 -10.85 -8.21 22.99
CA LYS A 236 -11.98 -7.93 23.84
C LYS A 236 -11.99 -8.92 25.00
N LEU A 237 -12.17 -8.41 26.21
CA LEU A 237 -12.45 -9.24 27.36
C LEU A 237 -13.98 -9.40 27.44
N GLU A 238 -14.48 -10.59 27.05
CA GLU A 238 -15.92 -10.89 27.06
C GLU A 238 -16.47 -10.77 28.50
N HIS A 239 -17.71 -10.30 28.61
CA HIS A 239 -18.41 -9.98 29.87
C HIS A 239 -17.81 -8.84 30.71
N PHE A 240 -16.70 -8.24 30.28
CA PHE A 240 -16.05 -7.12 30.95
C PHE A 240 -16.08 -5.83 30.13
N GLN A 241 -16.00 -5.95 28.81
CA GLN A 241 -15.93 -4.82 27.89
C GLN A 241 -17.02 -4.92 26.84
N GLU A 242 -17.67 -3.80 26.50
CA GLU A 242 -18.69 -3.76 25.43
C GLU A 242 -18.08 -3.67 24.03
N GLY A 243 -16.92 -3.01 23.88
CA GLY A 243 -16.25 -2.75 22.61
C GLY A 243 -14.96 -3.55 22.40
N TRP A 244 -14.51 -3.58 21.15
CA TRP A 244 -13.18 -4.09 20.79
C TRP A 244 -12.13 -3.02 21.03
N ASN A 245 -11.04 -3.38 21.69
CA ASN A 245 -9.83 -2.57 21.79
C ASN A 245 -8.91 -2.85 20.62
N THR A 246 -8.20 -1.84 20.17
CA THR A 246 -7.27 -1.92 19.06
C THR A 246 -5.84 -1.69 19.56
N LEU A 247 -4.94 -2.59 19.24
CA LEU A 247 -3.51 -2.49 19.52
C LEU A 247 -2.74 -2.30 18.21
N ARG A 248 -2.12 -1.14 18.03
CA ARG A 248 -1.29 -0.81 16.87
C ARG A 248 0.19 -0.91 17.24
N GLY A 249 0.94 -1.77 16.55
CA GLY A 249 2.38 -1.90 16.73
C GLY A 249 2.83 -2.51 18.07
N GLY A 250 1.91 -2.85 18.96
CA GLY A 250 2.19 -3.54 20.22
C GLY A 250 2.04 -5.06 20.09
N ARG A 251 2.70 -5.79 20.99
CA ARG A 251 2.60 -7.25 21.08
C ARG A 251 2.11 -7.75 22.43
N MET A 252 1.70 -6.85 23.32
CA MET A 252 1.26 -7.15 24.67
C MET A 252 -0.14 -6.58 24.91
N ILE A 253 -1.03 -7.42 25.41
CA ILE A 253 -2.38 -7.06 25.88
C ILE A 253 -2.36 -7.17 27.40
N THR A 254 -2.77 -6.11 28.07
CA THR A 254 -2.91 -6.03 29.53
C THR A 254 -4.33 -5.76 29.93
#